data_ca40c468d2d2273b1f97bde5f449a0ea
#
_entry.id   ca40c468d2d2273b1f97bde5f449a0ea
#
_cell.length_a   1.000
_cell.length_b   1.000
_cell.length_c   1.000
_cell.angle_alpha   90.00
_cell.angle_beta   90.00
_cell.angle_gamma   90.00
#
_symmetry.space_group_name_H-M   'P 1'
#
loop_
_entity.id
_entity.type
_entity.pdbx_description
1 polymer ?
#
loop_
_entity_poly.entity_id
_entity_poly.type
_entity_poly.pdbx_seq_one_letter_code
_entity_poly.pdbx_strand_id
1 'polypeptide(L)'
;MAEEERDRKWTVLRLRGLRKRWIVNTILPVLVLLMLLETLVSVGVSTYYYSSMENGLMKQAEAMSSAFNDYFMNSYSEYNQMATQAVDTYEDKSRIELQFIGSTGRIQMSTSGLTAGSSPGTSDITRAITNQEITPFQGRDPETGEKIMAVSAPLLFNGRVAGVMRLVTSMKLVDRQIVLVVFIILAVGGICIALVLISSLLFINNVVEPV
;
A
#
# COMPACT_ATOMS: atom_id res chain seq x y z
N MET A 1 -47.42 -49.61 -13.88
CA MET A 1 -46.94 -49.07 -12.58
C MET A 1 -45.40 -49.17 -12.42
N ALA A 2 -44.78 -50.33 -12.55
CA ALA A 2 -43.29 -50.43 -12.38
C ALA A 2 -42.46 -49.76 -13.47
N GLU A 3 -42.92 -49.72 -14.71
CA GLU A 3 -42.27 -49.05 -15.82
C GLU A 3 -42.35 -47.52 -15.71
N GLU A 4 -43.50 -47.02 -15.29
CA GLU A 4 -43.74 -45.58 -15.13
C GLU A 4 -42.95 -44.97 -13.95
N GLU A 5 -42.70 -45.76 -12.90
CA GLU A 5 -41.85 -45.38 -11.76
C GLU A 5 -40.39 -45.42 -12.11
N ARG A 6 -39.96 -46.31 -13.01
CA ARG A 6 -38.58 -46.43 -13.53
C ARG A 6 -38.27 -45.24 -14.44
N ASP A 7 -39.16 -44.90 -15.34
CA ASP A 7 -38.95 -43.74 -16.25
C ASP A 7 -38.94 -42.42 -15.49
N ARG A 8 -39.75 -42.27 -14.45
CA ARG A 8 -39.71 -41.08 -13.59
C ARG A 8 -38.39 -40.92 -12.85
N LYS A 9 -37.80 -42.02 -12.35
CA LYS A 9 -36.47 -42.02 -11.72
C LYS A 9 -35.33 -41.64 -12.67
N TRP A 10 -35.38 -42.15 -13.89
CA TRP A 10 -34.36 -41.80 -14.93
C TRP A 10 -34.49 -40.36 -15.40
N THR A 11 -35.65 -39.80 -15.50
CA THR A 11 -35.91 -38.41 -15.86
C THR A 11 -35.37 -37.46 -14.77
N VAL A 12 -35.61 -37.74 -13.50
CA VAL A 12 -35.10 -36.95 -12.37
C VAL A 12 -33.59 -37.00 -12.25
N LEU A 13 -32.96 -38.15 -12.49
CA LEU A 13 -31.52 -38.30 -12.51
C LEU A 13 -30.87 -37.54 -13.68
N ARG A 14 -31.50 -37.53 -14.84
CA ARG A 14 -31.06 -36.82 -16.03
C ARG A 14 -31.13 -35.29 -15.84
N LEU A 15 -32.19 -34.80 -15.24
CA LEU A 15 -32.35 -33.39 -14.92
C LEU A 15 -31.36 -32.91 -13.86
N ARG A 16 -31.01 -33.73 -12.86
CA ARG A 16 -29.95 -33.44 -11.90
C ARG A 16 -28.57 -33.32 -12.57
N GLY A 17 -28.29 -34.16 -13.55
CA GLY A 17 -27.01 -34.11 -14.33
C GLY A 17 -26.92 -32.86 -15.22
N LEU A 18 -28.00 -32.46 -15.86
CA LEU A 18 -28.09 -31.26 -16.70
C LEU A 18 -27.97 -29.99 -15.87
N ARG A 19 -28.67 -29.88 -14.74
CA ARG A 19 -28.56 -28.76 -13.79
C ARG A 19 -27.09 -28.57 -13.33
N LYS A 20 -26.43 -29.65 -12.91
CA LYS A 20 -25.04 -29.60 -12.46
C LYS A 20 -24.09 -29.14 -13.56
N ARG A 21 -24.25 -29.67 -14.78
CA ARG A 21 -23.43 -29.31 -15.95
C ARG A 21 -23.65 -27.85 -16.35
N TRP A 22 -24.88 -27.38 -16.33
CA TRP A 22 -25.19 -25.99 -16.68
C TRP A 22 -24.64 -25.00 -15.65
N ILE A 23 -24.85 -25.28 -14.35
CA ILE A 23 -24.29 -24.48 -13.27
C ILE A 23 -22.77 -24.39 -13.36
N VAL A 24 -22.08 -25.52 -13.53
CA VAL A 24 -20.61 -25.54 -13.63
C VAL A 24 -20.13 -24.82 -14.87
N ASN A 25 -20.79 -25.01 -16.01
CA ASN A 25 -20.33 -24.44 -17.28
C ASN A 25 -20.61 -22.94 -17.42
N THR A 26 -21.59 -22.40 -16.67
CA THR A 26 -21.98 -20.98 -16.76
C THR A 26 -21.48 -20.19 -15.54
N ILE A 27 -21.62 -20.71 -14.34
CA ILE A 27 -21.29 -19.99 -13.12
C ILE A 27 -19.79 -20.01 -12.84
N LEU A 28 -19.11 -21.13 -13.08
CA LEU A 28 -17.68 -21.25 -12.80
C LEU A 28 -16.82 -20.24 -13.60
N PRO A 29 -17.00 -20.07 -14.91
CA PRO A 29 -16.24 -19.04 -15.65
C PRO A 29 -16.54 -17.62 -15.15
N VAL A 30 -17.79 -17.30 -14.82
CA VAL A 30 -18.15 -15.98 -14.27
C VAL A 30 -17.48 -15.74 -12.92
N LEU A 31 -17.46 -16.74 -12.06
CA LEU A 31 -16.83 -16.67 -10.75
C LEU A 31 -15.32 -16.51 -10.86
N VAL A 32 -14.67 -17.25 -11.77
CA VAL A 32 -13.23 -17.13 -12.05
C VAL A 32 -12.90 -15.73 -12.58
N LEU A 33 -13.68 -15.24 -13.55
CA LEU A 33 -13.48 -13.91 -14.11
C LEU A 33 -13.62 -12.82 -13.05
N LEU A 34 -14.61 -12.93 -12.18
CA LEU A 34 -14.86 -11.97 -11.10
C LEU A 34 -13.72 -11.99 -10.09
N MET A 35 -13.24 -13.16 -9.67
CA MET A 35 -12.07 -13.27 -8.79
C MET A 35 -10.80 -12.66 -9.41
N LEU A 36 -10.58 -12.87 -10.72
CA LEU A 36 -9.46 -12.26 -11.42
C LEU A 36 -9.58 -10.73 -11.43
N LEU A 37 -10.76 -10.20 -11.71
CA LEU A 37 -11.03 -8.77 -11.70
C LEU A 37 -10.80 -8.16 -10.32
N GLU A 38 -11.34 -8.79 -9.26
CA GLU A 38 -11.15 -8.33 -7.88
C GLU A 38 -9.68 -8.32 -7.47
N THR A 39 -8.93 -9.36 -7.83
CA THR A 39 -7.50 -9.43 -7.58
C THR A 39 -6.75 -8.30 -8.29
N LEU A 40 -7.06 -8.06 -9.58
CA LEU A 40 -6.45 -7.00 -10.38
C LEU A 40 -6.72 -5.61 -9.76
N VAL A 41 -7.97 -5.33 -9.40
CA VAL A 41 -8.37 -4.06 -8.79
C VAL A 41 -7.69 -3.89 -7.43
N SER A 42 -7.65 -4.94 -6.62
CA SER A 42 -7.02 -4.92 -5.29
C SER A 42 -5.52 -4.60 -5.37
N VAL A 43 -4.81 -5.23 -6.31
CA VAL A 43 -3.38 -4.94 -6.57
C VAL A 43 -3.22 -3.51 -7.08
N GLY A 44 -4.06 -3.07 -8.02
CA GLY A 44 -4.01 -1.71 -8.56
C GLY A 44 -4.22 -0.64 -7.48
N VAL A 45 -5.20 -0.82 -6.62
CA VAL A 45 -5.48 0.09 -5.48
C VAL A 45 -4.28 0.13 -4.54
N SER A 46 -3.74 -1.02 -4.14
CA SER A 46 -2.58 -1.06 -3.24
C SER A 46 -1.37 -0.34 -3.84
N THR A 47 -1.06 -0.61 -5.09
CA THR A 47 0.06 0.05 -5.81
C THR A 47 -0.14 1.56 -5.88
N TYR A 48 -1.36 2.00 -6.20
CA TYR A 48 -1.70 3.43 -6.27
C TYR A 48 -1.48 4.14 -4.92
N TYR A 49 -1.96 3.57 -3.81
CA TYR A 49 -1.79 4.17 -2.48
C TYR A 49 -0.32 4.26 -2.08
N TYR A 50 0.47 3.21 -2.29
CA TYR A 50 1.90 3.24 -1.96
C TYR A 50 2.68 4.22 -2.83
N SER A 51 2.46 4.23 -4.15
CA SER A 51 3.11 5.20 -5.04
C SER A 51 2.70 6.64 -4.74
N SER A 52 1.43 6.88 -4.41
CA SER A 52 0.95 8.21 -4.05
C SER A 52 1.63 8.73 -2.78
N MET A 53 1.79 7.87 -1.76
CA MET A 53 2.47 8.21 -0.52
C MET A 53 3.96 8.47 -0.76
N GLU A 54 4.66 7.62 -1.51
CA GLU A 54 6.07 7.78 -1.87
C GLU A 54 6.30 9.09 -2.61
N ASN A 55 5.51 9.35 -3.65
CA ASN A 55 5.61 10.59 -4.42
C ASN A 55 5.31 11.83 -3.56
N GLY A 56 4.38 11.74 -2.62
CA GLY A 56 4.09 12.82 -1.67
C GLY A 56 5.30 13.12 -0.78
N LEU A 57 5.90 12.10 -0.19
CA LEU A 57 7.11 12.23 0.63
C LEU A 57 8.31 12.73 -0.18
N MET A 58 8.49 12.25 -1.42
CA MET A 58 9.57 12.70 -2.29
C MET A 58 9.46 14.20 -2.60
N LYS A 59 8.28 14.67 -3.00
CA LYS A 59 8.04 16.10 -3.25
C LYS A 59 8.26 16.95 -2.01
N GLN A 60 7.83 16.50 -0.86
CA GLN A 60 8.03 17.19 0.40
C GLN A 60 9.52 17.24 0.78
N ALA A 61 10.24 16.11 0.64
CA ALA A 61 11.67 16.05 0.87
C ALA A 61 12.45 16.95 -0.10
N GLU A 62 12.07 16.99 -1.38
CA GLU A 62 12.67 17.86 -2.40
C GLU A 62 12.47 19.34 -2.04
N ALA A 63 11.26 19.76 -1.74
CA ALA A 63 10.96 21.14 -1.38
C ALA A 63 11.71 21.58 -0.13
N MET A 64 11.73 20.75 0.92
CA MET A 64 12.43 21.06 2.14
C MET A 64 13.96 21.06 1.96
N SER A 65 14.52 20.05 1.29
CA SER A 65 15.98 19.97 1.07
C SER A 65 16.49 21.09 0.19
N SER A 66 15.73 21.50 -0.83
CA SER A 66 16.07 22.66 -1.65
C SER A 66 16.14 23.94 -0.82
N ALA A 67 15.14 24.19 0.03
CA ALA A 67 15.15 25.33 0.94
C ALA A 67 16.38 25.32 1.88
N PHE A 68 16.73 24.14 2.42
CA PHE A 68 17.92 23.98 3.24
C PHE A 68 19.20 24.24 2.44
N ASN A 69 19.32 23.69 1.24
CA ASN A 69 20.52 23.85 0.40
C ASN A 69 20.77 25.30 0.00
N ASP A 70 19.70 26.08 -0.24
CA ASP A 70 19.81 27.50 -0.58
C ASP A 70 20.36 28.34 0.60
N TYR A 71 20.03 27.97 1.84
CA TYR A 71 20.53 28.63 3.05
C TYR A 71 21.89 28.15 3.53
N PHE A 72 22.33 26.97 3.12
CA PHE A 72 23.57 26.33 3.59
C PHE A 72 24.85 27.03 3.16
N MET A 73 24.74 28.08 2.35
CA MET A 73 25.88 28.77 1.79
C MET A 73 26.75 29.53 2.82
N ASN A 74 26.28 29.73 4.07
CA ASN A 74 26.93 30.71 4.94
C ASN A 74 27.61 30.14 6.21
N SER A 75 27.05 29.15 6.92
CA SER A 75 27.67 28.66 8.16
C SER A 75 27.03 27.36 8.68
N TYR A 76 27.86 26.44 9.24
CA TYR A 76 27.39 25.24 9.94
C TYR A 76 26.51 25.58 11.17
N SER A 77 26.73 26.72 11.82
CA SER A 77 25.92 27.14 12.96
C SER A 77 24.50 27.53 12.54
N GLU A 78 24.35 28.16 11.38
CA GLU A 78 23.05 28.49 10.80
C GLU A 78 22.27 27.23 10.42
N TYR A 79 22.97 26.24 9.85
CA TYR A 79 22.36 24.92 9.58
C TYR A 79 21.77 24.31 10.86
N ASN A 80 22.53 24.20 11.94
CA ASN A 80 22.05 23.60 13.17
C ASN A 80 20.84 24.37 13.74
N GLN A 81 20.87 25.69 13.66
CA GLN A 81 19.74 26.52 14.11
C GLN A 81 18.49 26.28 13.28
N MET A 82 18.63 26.23 11.96
CA MET A 82 17.52 25.96 11.03
C MET A 82 17.00 24.53 11.18
N ALA A 83 17.88 23.55 11.31
CA ALA A 83 17.47 22.16 11.51
C ALA A 83 16.72 21.98 12.84
N THR A 84 17.19 22.63 13.92
CA THR A 84 16.48 22.66 15.22
C THR A 84 15.12 23.31 15.05
N GLN A 85 15.06 24.48 14.44
CA GLN A 85 13.79 25.17 14.21
C GLN A 85 12.84 24.34 13.35
N ALA A 86 13.34 23.68 12.28
CA ALA A 86 12.52 22.81 11.44
C ALA A 86 11.96 21.64 12.24
N VAL A 87 12.73 20.98 13.09
CA VAL A 87 12.28 19.90 13.97
C VAL A 87 11.24 20.41 14.96
N ASP A 88 11.44 21.59 15.54
CA ASP A 88 10.55 22.15 16.56
C ASP A 88 9.21 22.63 15.97
N THR A 89 9.23 23.20 14.77
CA THR A 89 8.05 23.78 14.13
C THR A 89 7.37 22.86 13.11
N TYR A 90 7.88 21.65 12.91
CA TYR A 90 7.31 20.71 11.95
C TYR A 90 5.87 20.38 12.31
N GLU A 91 4.92 20.72 11.43
CA GLU A 91 3.49 20.62 11.73
C GLU A 91 2.97 19.17 11.73
N ASP A 92 3.53 18.30 10.91
CA ASP A 92 3.00 16.94 10.63
C ASP A 92 3.67 15.85 11.49
N LYS A 93 4.21 16.20 12.67
CA LYS A 93 4.93 15.29 13.59
C LYS A 93 4.16 14.02 13.95
N SER A 94 2.82 14.07 13.91
CA SER A 94 1.97 12.93 14.24
C SER A 94 1.93 11.85 13.15
N ARG A 95 2.30 12.20 11.92
CA ARG A 95 2.20 11.34 10.73
C ARG A 95 3.55 11.07 10.09
N ILE A 96 4.43 12.06 10.08
CA ILE A 96 5.72 12.02 9.43
C ILE A 96 6.77 12.45 10.45
N GLU A 97 7.75 11.60 10.65
CA GLU A 97 8.92 11.92 11.43
C GLU A 97 9.96 12.60 10.53
N LEU A 98 10.44 13.76 10.94
CA LEU A 98 11.56 14.46 10.32
C LEU A 98 12.83 14.15 11.09
N GLN A 99 13.85 13.65 10.41
CA GLN A 99 15.17 13.33 10.94
C GLN A 99 16.25 14.09 10.20
N PHE A 100 17.21 14.64 10.93
CA PHE A 100 18.48 15.14 10.37
C PHE A 100 19.60 14.17 10.75
N ILE A 101 20.28 13.69 9.72
CA ILE A 101 21.28 12.63 9.80
C ILE A 101 22.60 13.19 9.30
N GLY A 102 23.68 13.03 10.07
CA GLY A 102 25.01 13.48 9.65
C GLY A 102 25.59 12.62 8.53
N SER A 103 26.69 13.08 7.93
CA SER A 103 27.41 12.37 6.86
C SER A 103 27.92 10.98 7.28
N THR A 104 27.97 10.68 8.57
CA THR A 104 28.30 9.36 9.13
C THR A 104 27.10 8.40 9.24
N GLY A 105 25.91 8.82 8.79
CA GLY A 105 24.68 8.01 8.89
C GLY A 105 24.05 7.96 10.29
N ARG A 106 24.45 8.86 11.20
CA ARG A 106 23.90 8.94 12.56
C ARG A 106 22.89 10.07 12.69
N ILE A 107 21.79 9.83 13.41
CA ILE A 107 20.77 10.83 13.71
C ILE A 107 21.39 11.92 14.59
N GLN A 108 21.22 13.16 14.17
CA GLN A 108 21.59 14.35 14.94
C GLN A 108 20.39 14.95 15.65
N MET A 109 19.26 15.03 14.96
CA MET A 109 18.00 15.59 15.45
C MET A 109 16.82 14.82 14.85
N SER A 110 15.72 14.71 15.61
CA SER A 110 14.49 14.05 15.18
C SER A 110 13.26 14.66 15.87
N THR A 111 12.14 14.70 15.17
CA THR A 111 10.83 15.12 15.72
C THR A 111 10.24 14.10 16.68
N SER A 112 10.66 12.83 16.64
CA SER A 112 10.20 11.76 17.55
C SER A 112 10.97 11.71 18.88
N GLY A 113 12.02 12.51 19.02
CA GLY A 113 12.90 12.48 20.17
C GLY A 113 13.81 11.24 20.22
N LEU A 114 14.05 10.58 19.09
CA LEU A 114 15.03 9.50 18.99
C LEU A 114 16.39 9.96 19.47
N THR A 115 17.11 9.05 20.15
CA THR A 115 18.41 9.34 20.75
C THR A 115 19.41 9.78 19.69
N ALA A 116 19.96 10.98 19.84
CA ALA A 116 21.04 11.45 18.98
C ALA A 116 22.21 10.44 18.98
N GLY A 117 22.72 10.13 17.79
CA GLY A 117 23.80 9.16 17.62
C GLY A 117 23.35 7.75 17.22
N SER A 118 22.07 7.40 17.29
CA SER A 118 21.53 6.15 16.72
C SER A 118 21.62 6.16 15.18
N SER A 119 21.67 4.98 14.58
CA SER A 119 21.73 4.83 13.11
C SER A 119 20.53 4.02 12.65
N PRO A 120 19.66 4.56 11.80
CA PRO A 120 18.50 3.82 11.29
C PRO A 120 18.86 2.57 10.47
N GLY A 121 20.08 2.47 9.94
CA GLY A 121 20.58 1.28 9.24
C GLY A 121 19.87 0.94 7.92
N THR A 122 19.13 1.87 7.35
CA THR A 122 18.37 1.67 6.10
C THR A 122 19.15 2.16 4.89
N SER A 123 18.91 1.55 3.73
CA SER A 123 19.71 1.77 2.50
C SER A 123 19.50 3.13 1.83
N ASP A 124 18.40 3.82 2.11
CA ASP A 124 18.09 5.16 1.60
C ASP A 124 19.14 6.18 2.02
N ILE A 125 19.57 6.15 3.29
CA ILE A 125 20.56 7.06 3.84
C ILE A 125 21.91 6.90 3.10
N THR A 126 22.40 5.67 3.02
CA THR A 126 23.68 5.38 2.36
C THR A 126 23.63 5.77 0.88
N ARG A 127 22.51 5.47 0.19
CA ARG A 127 22.33 5.84 -1.21
C ARG A 127 22.24 7.35 -1.40
N ALA A 128 21.51 8.06 -0.54
CA ALA A 128 21.41 9.52 -0.61
C ALA A 128 22.77 10.19 -0.41
N ILE A 129 23.62 9.67 0.50
CA ILE A 129 24.96 10.17 0.72
C ILE A 129 25.86 9.89 -0.49
N THR A 130 25.80 8.66 -1.04
CA THR A 130 26.73 8.23 -2.09
C THR A 130 26.37 8.80 -3.45
N ASN A 131 25.09 8.78 -3.81
CA ASN A 131 24.60 9.19 -5.13
C ASN A 131 24.24 10.68 -5.20
N GLN A 132 24.11 11.33 -4.06
CA GLN A 132 23.67 12.74 -3.96
C GLN A 132 22.27 12.97 -4.55
N GLU A 133 21.39 11.96 -4.45
CA GLU A 133 20.04 11.98 -4.99
C GLU A 133 19.02 11.65 -3.89
N ILE A 134 17.81 12.16 -4.07
CA ILE A 134 16.70 11.81 -3.18
C ILE A 134 16.39 10.33 -3.38
N THR A 135 16.42 9.57 -2.30
CA THR A 135 16.28 8.12 -2.34
C THR A 135 15.14 7.63 -1.44
N PRO A 136 14.13 6.94 -2.00
CA PRO A 136 13.07 6.32 -1.21
C PRO A 136 13.52 4.98 -0.62
N PHE A 137 12.89 4.61 0.48
CA PHE A 137 12.98 3.30 1.14
C PHE A 137 11.60 2.84 1.57
N GLN A 138 11.28 1.61 1.23
CA GLN A 138 10.10 0.93 1.73
C GLN A 138 10.53 -0.40 2.34
N GLY A 139 10.22 -0.60 3.62
CA GLY A 139 10.66 -1.80 4.32
C GLY A 139 10.30 -1.80 5.79
N ARG A 140 10.97 -2.65 6.54
CA ARG A 140 10.87 -2.67 7.99
C ARG A 140 12.00 -1.86 8.59
N ASP A 141 11.64 -1.03 9.55
CA ASP A 141 12.61 -0.36 10.40
C ASP A 141 13.39 -1.40 11.21
N PRO A 142 14.74 -1.39 11.15
CA PRO A 142 15.54 -2.40 11.82
C PRO A 142 15.45 -2.36 13.35
N GLU A 143 15.14 -1.21 13.94
CA GLU A 143 15.09 -1.01 15.39
C GLU A 143 13.70 -1.35 15.94
N THR A 144 12.63 -0.88 15.29
CA THR A 144 11.26 -1.05 15.77
C THR A 144 10.54 -2.26 15.15
N GLY A 145 11.04 -2.78 14.01
CA GLY A 145 10.38 -3.82 13.21
C GLY A 145 9.11 -3.33 12.49
N GLU A 146 8.78 -2.05 12.62
CA GLU A 146 7.61 -1.45 12.00
C GLU A 146 7.79 -1.32 10.48
N LYS A 147 6.70 -1.51 9.72
CA LYS A 147 6.71 -1.26 8.29
C LYS A 147 6.64 0.24 8.05
N ILE A 148 7.67 0.78 7.46
CA ILE A 148 7.85 2.21 7.21
C ILE A 148 8.06 2.51 5.73
N MET A 149 7.72 3.72 5.34
CA MET A 149 8.21 4.38 4.14
C MET A 149 9.04 5.57 4.54
N ALA A 150 10.22 5.68 3.97
CA ALA A 150 11.14 6.79 4.23
C ALA A 150 11.66 7.37 2.93
N VAL A 151 11.98 8.66 2.96
CA VAL A 151 12.65 9.35 1.85
C VAL A 151 13.80 10.14 2.42
N SER A 152 15.00 9.88 1.92
CA SER A 152 16.24 10.55 2.30
C SER A 152 16.68 11.51 1.22
N ALA A 153 16.82 12.79 1.56
CA ALA A 153 17.27 13.86 0.69
C ALA A 153 18.65 14.36 1.15
N PRO A 154 19.66 14.43 0.26
CA PRO A 154 20.99 14.90 0.63
C PRO A 154 20.97 16.41 0.91
N LEU A 155 21.68 16.82 1.95
CA LEU A 155 21.92 18.21 2.27
C LEU A 155 23.36 18.55 1.84
N LEU A 156 23.47 19.45 0.87
CA LEU A 156 24.74 19.78 0.21
C LEU A 156 25.35 21.05 0.81
N PHE A 157 26.63 20.97 1.14
CA PHE A 157 27.45 22.12 1.54
C PHE A 157 28.70 22.17 0.67
N ASN A 158 28.86 23.25 -0.08
CA ASN A 158 29.98 23.41 -1.03
C ASN A 158 30.16 22.20 -1.98
N GLY A 159 29.04 21.64 -2.49
CA GLY A 159 29.04 20.50 -3.41
C GLY A 159 29.36 19.15 -2.75
N ARG A 160 29.44 19.08 -1.42
CA ARG A 160 29.63 17.84 -0.65
C ARG A 160 28.42 17.57 0.24
N VAL A 161 28.10 16.31 0.44
CA VAL A 161 27.02 15.91 1.37
C VAL A 161 27.48 16.17 2.81
N ALA A 162 26.86 17.15 3.45
CA ALA A 162 27.07 17.46 4.86
C ALA A 162 26.21 16.58 5.77
N GLY A 163 25.06 16.14 5.25
CA GLY A 163 24.12 15.27 5.95
C GLY A 163 22.95 14.88 5.06
N VAL A 164 21.95 14.26 5.67
CA VAL A 164 20.72 13.82 5.01
C VAL A 164 19.55 14.30 5.84
N MET A 165 18.58 14.90 5.18
CA MET A 165 17.25 15.10 5.74
C MET A 165 16.38 13.91 5.36
N ARG A 166 15.74 13.29 6.33
CA ARG A 166 14.95 12.08 6.13
C ARG A 166 13.53 12.28 6.66
N LEU A 167 12.55 11.97 5.83
CA LEU A 167 11.14 11.91 6.20
C LEU A 167 10.74 10.44 6.33
N VAL A 168 10.17 10.08 7.47
CA VAL A 168 9.74 8.70 7.78
C VAL A 168 8.28 8.69 8.14
N THR A 169 7.52 7.76 7.59
CA THR A 169 6.11 7.55 7.94
C THR A 169 5.79 6.08 8.13
N SER A 170 4.89 5.81 9.09
CA SER A 170 4.36 4.48 9.32
C SER A 170 3.40 4.07 8.21
N MET A 171 3.56 2.87 7.69
CA MET A 171 2.65 2.31 6.70
C MET A 171 1.37 1.71 7.31
N LYS A 172 1.27 1.63 8.65
CA LYS A 172 0.11 1.02 9.33
C LYS A 172 -1.22 1.65 8.96
N LEU A 173 -1.27 2.98 8.87
CA LEU A 173 -2.51 3.70 8.53
C LEU A 173 -2.92 3.43 7.09
N VAL A 174 -1.95 3.43 6.18
CA VAL A 174 -2.19 3.13 4.76
C VAL A 174 -2.58 1.68 4.57
N ASP A 175 -1.87 0.75 5.20
CA ASP A 175 -2.22 -0.67 5.18
C ASP A 175 -3.66 -0.91 5.67
N ARG A 176 -4.09 -0.23 6.74
CA ARG A 176 -5.46 -0.31 7.25
C ARG A 176 -6.49 0.23 6.24
N GLN A 177 -6.19 1.35 5.58
CA GLN A 177 -7.08 1.90 4.55
C GLN A 177 -7.18 0.97 3.35
N ILE A 178 -6.06 0.41 2.89
CA ILE A 178 -6.04 -0.57 1.80
C ILE A 178 -6.89 -1.79 2.15
N VAL A 179 -6.71 -2.36 3.34
CA VAL A 179 -7.50 -3.52 3.81
C VAL A 179 -8.99 -3.20 3.80
N LEU A 180 -9.39 -2.00 4.25
CA LEU A 180 -10.79 -1.59 4.25
C LEU A 180 -11.35 -1.50 2.83
N VAL A 181 -10.62 -0.86 1.90
CA VAL A 181 -11.06 -0.73 0.51
C VAL A 181 -11.14 -2.10 -0.17
N VAL A 182 -10.14 -2.96 0.04
CA VAL A 182 -10.15 -4.34 -0.48
C VAL A 182 -11.34 -5.13 0.08
N PHE A 183 -11.62 -5.00 1.37
CA PHE A 183 -12.79 -5.64 1.99
C PHE A 183 -14.12 -5.18 1.38
N ILE A 184 -14.26 -3.89 1.09
CA ILE A 184 -15.45 -3.34 0.41
C ILE A 184 -15.59 -3.96 -1.00
N ILE A 185 -14.50 -4.04 -1.76
CA ILE A 185 -14.47 -4.62 -3.10
C ILE A 185 -14.92 -6.09 -3.04
N LEU A 186 -14.36 -6.88 -2.12
CA LEU A 186 -14.73 -8.28 -1.91
C LEU A 186 -16.20 -8.45 -1.49
N ALA A 187 -16.71 -7.55 -0.64
CA ALA A 187 -18.12 -7.57 -0.23
C ALA A 187 -19.07 -7.31 -1.40
N VAL A 188 -18.75 -6.32 -2.25
CA VAL A 188 -19.53 -6.02 -3.46
C VAL A 188 -19.47 -7.20 -4.42
N GLY A 189 -18.31 -7.77 -4.67
CA GLY A 189 -18.17 -8.97 -5.50
C GLY A 189 -18.96 -10.17 -4.95
N GLY A 190 -18.90 -10.39 -3.65
CA GLY A 190 -19.71 -11.44 -2.98
C GLY A 190 -21.23 -11.25 -3.17
N ILE A 191 -21.70 -9.99 -3.10
CA ILE A 191 -23.11 -9.66 -3.39
C ILE A 191 -23.43 -9.96 -4.85
N CYS A 192 -22.58 -9.58 -5.80
CA CYS A 192 -22.77 -9.87 -7.21
C CYS A 192 -22.85 -11.38 -7.48
N ILE A 193 -21.95 -12.17 -6.88
CA ILE A 193 -21.99 -13.64 -6.97
C ILE A 193 -23.32 -14.18 -6.43
N ALA A 194 -23.75 -13.72 -5.26
CA ALA A 194 -25.02 -14.16 -4.66
C ALA A 194 -26.23 -13.86 -5.57
N LEU A 195 -26.26 -12.66 -6.18
CA LEU A 195 -27.33 -12.29 -7.12
C LEU A 195 -27.33 -13.17 -8.37
N VAL A 196 -26.15 -13.48 -8.94
CA VAL A 196 -26.03 -14.38 -10.09
C VAL A 196 -26.52 -15.79 -9.73
N LEU A 197 -26.15 -16.29 -8.54
CA LEU A 197 -26.59 -17.61 -8.07
C LEU A 197 -28.12 -17.65 -7.86
N ILE A 198 -28.69 -16.65 -7.20
CA ILE A 198 -30.14 -16.55 -6.96
C ILE A 198 -30.87 -16.46 -8.31
N SER A 199 -30.46 -15.60 -9.21
CA SER A 199 -31.06 -15.46 -10.54
C SER A 199 -31.02 -16.77 -11.33
N SER A 200 -29.88 -17.47 -11.27
CA SER A 200 -29.69 -18.76 -11.92
C SER A 200 -30.63 -19.85 -11.34
N LEU A 201 -30.80 -19.90 -10.02
CA LEU A 201 -31.70 -20.83 -9.35
C LEU A 201 -33.19 -20.54 -9.69
N LEU A 202 -33.58 -19.27 -9.69
CA LEU A 202 -34.93 -18.85 -10.08
C LEU A 202 -35.25 -19.20 -11.54
N PHE A 203 -34.28 -18.98 -12.45
CA PHE A 203 -34.44 -19.35 -13.84
C PHE A 203 -34.66 -20.86 -14.02
N ILE A 204 -33.83 -21.66 -13.33
CA ILE A 204 -33.97 -23.13 -13.40
C ILE A 204 -35.34 -23.59 -12.87
N ASN A 205 -35.79 -23.04 -11.76
CA ASN A 205 -37.07 -23.44 -11.15
C ASN A 205 -38.29 -22.99 -11.95
N ASN A 206 -38.24 -21.80 -12.58
CA ASN A 206 -39.41 -21.24 -13.27
C ASN A 206 -39.48 -21.60 -14.75
N VAL A 207 -38.36 -21.93 -15.39
CA VAL A 207 -38.32 -22.17 -16.87
C VAL A 207 -38.06 -23.65 -17.20
N VAL A 208 -37.34 -24.38 -16.37
CA VAL A 208 -36.95 -25.76 -16.67
C VAL A 208 -37.84 -26.80 -16.00
N GLU A 209 -38.53 -26.47 -14.89
CA GLU A 209 -39.39 -27.39 -14.17
C GLU A 209 -40.87 -27.48 -14.65
N PRO A 210 -41.45 -26.49 -15.35
CA PRO A 210 -42.82 -26.60 -15.86
C PRO A 210 -42.97 -27.37 -17.19
N VAL A 211 -41.96 -28.06 -17.67
CA VAL A 211 -41.98 -29.01 -18.79
C VAL A 211 -41.68 -30.42 -18.25
#